data_be75123053ef4e6c8fc0109a67631602
#
_entry.id   be75123053ef4e6c8fc0109a67631602
#
_cell.length_a   1.000
_cell.length_b   1.000
_cell.length_c   1.000
_cell.angle_alpha   90.00
_cell.angle_beta   90.00
_cell.angle_gamma   90.00
#
_symmetry.space_group_name_H-M   'P 1'
#
loop_
_entity.id
_entity.type
_entity.pdbx_description
1 polymer ?
#
loop_
_entity_poly.entity_id
_entity_poly.type
_entity_poly.pdbx_seq_one_letter_code
_entity_poly.pdbx_strand_id
1 'polypeptide(L)'
;TRVYAAKLATITETFIGNALQQLQFSAGVQGRQLSDAVALQVETDRVLAQSMAFNSTFVIDADGTLLSVSPAPLRHLVGGRMRSPGVDEALHLRRALVSTPYVSAANNLVVTLSQPIIDKQGRYLGYVGGTLYLRERNILNSLLGEHFYKDGSYLYVVDHQRRLLYHPDNQRVGTVVQGNALIDQLPTLPSGTVALTN
;
A
#
# COMPACT_ATOMS: atom_id res chain seq x y z
N THR A 1 -9.70 -0.78 26.02
CA THR A 1 -8.50 -0.75 25.13
C THR A 1 -8.50 -1.86 24.08
N ARG A 2 -8.62 -3.15 24.43
CA ARG A 2 -8.64 -4.26 23.45
C ARG A 2 -9.77 -4.17 22.44
N VAL A 3 -11.00 -3.86 22.86
CA VAL A 3 -12.18 -3.71 21.97
C VAL A 3 -11.95 -2.59 20.97
N TYR A 4 -11.35 -1.50 21.40
CA TYR A 4 -11.09 -0.36 20.56
C TYR A 4 -10.03 -0.64 19.49
N ALA A 5 -8.94 -1.31 19.84
CA ALA A 5 -7.93 -1.71 18.86
C ALA A 5 -8.45 -2.75 17.87
N ALA A 6 -9.29 -3.70 18.31
CA ALA A 6 -9.97 -4.61 17.41
C ALA A 6 -10.87 -3.86 16.40
N LYS A 7 -11.58 -2.82 16.86
CA LYS A 7 -12.38 -1.97 15.99
C LYS A 7 -11.53 -1.24 14.96
N LEU A 8 -10.40 -0.66 15.37
CA LEU A 8 -9.47 0.01 14.46
C LEU A 8 -8.84 -0.95 13.45
N ALA A 9 -8.49 -2.17 13.87
CA ALA A 9 -8.02 -3.22 12.96
C ALA A 9 -9.06 -3.52 11.89
N THR A 10 -10.33 -3.75 12.28
CA THR A 10 -11.43 -3.99 11.33
C THR A 10 -11.63 -2.82 10.38
N ILE A 11 -11.54 -1.58 10.86
CA ILE A 11 -11.63 -0.38 10.00
C ILE A 11 -10.47 -0.36 8.99
N THR A 12 -9.25 -0.64 9.45
CA THR A 12 -8.06 -0.67 8.59
C THR A 12 -8.16 -1.78 7.54
N GLU A 13 -8.57 -2.98 7.94
CA GLU A 13 -8.79 -4.11 7.02
C GLU A 13 -9.87 -3.81 5.98
N THR A 14 -11.00 -3.23 6.40
CA THR A 14 -12.07 -2.80 5.50
C THR A 14 -11.57 -1.75 4.51
N PHE A 15 -10.79 -0.80 5.01
CA PHE A 15 -10.20 0.24 4.17
C PHE A 15 -9.24 -0.35 3.11
N ILE A 16 -8.32 -1.23 3.51
CA ILE A 16 -7.40 -1.91 2.59
C ILE A 16 -8.19 -2.74 1.56
N GLY A 17 -9.21 -3.47 2.01
CA GLY A 17 -10.10 -4.24 1.12
C GLY A 17 -10.77 -3.37 0.07
N ASN A 18 -11.32 -2.22 0.46
CA ASN A 18 -11.95 -1.26 -0.46
C ASN A 18 -10.93 -0.68 -1.45
N ALA A 19 -9.73 -0.35 -0.97
CA ALA A 19 -8.65 0.16 -1.82
C ALA A 19 -8.22 -0.88 -2.87
N LEU A 20 -8.09 -2.15 -2.49
CA LEU A 20 -7.80 -3.25 -3.41
C LEU A 20 -8.93 -3.46 -4.43
N GLN A 21 -10.20 -3.35 -4.04
CA GLN A 21 -11.34 -3.42 -4.96
C GLN A 21 -11.33 -2.26 -5.98
N GLN A 22 -10.97 -1.07 -5.54
CA GLN A 22 -10.82 0.09 -6.42
C GLN A 22 -9.74 -0.14 -7.48
N LEU A 23 -8.58 -0.70 -7.07
CA LEU A 23 -7.51 -1.08 -7.99
C LEU A 23 -7.95 -2.23 -8.92
N GLN A 24 -8.75 -3.19 -8.43
CA GLN A 24 -9.29 -4.28 -9.25
C GLN A 24 -10.20 -3.77 -10.36
N PHE A 25 -11.08 -2.82 -10.05
CA PHE A 25 -11.90 -2.17 -11.07
C PHE A 25 -11.03 -1.46 -12.11
N SER A 26 -10.05 -0.67 -11.65
CA SER A 26 -9.10 0.01 -12.54
C SER A 26 -8.30 -0.96 -13.39
N ALA A 27 -7.84 -2.08 -12.84
CA ALA A 27 -7.14 -3.12 -13.60
C ALA A 27 -7.99 -3.65 -14.77
N GLY A 28 -9.30 -3.83 -14.57
CA GLY A 28 -10.24 -4.19 -15.62
C GLY A 28 -10.41 -3.12 -16.70
N VAL A 29 -10.37 -1.85 -16.35
CA VAL A 29 -10.38 -0.72 -17.32
C VAL A 29 -9.07 -0.69 -18.10
N GLN A 30 -7.95 -0.72 -17.40
CA GLN A 30 -6.59 -0.60 -17.94
C GLN A 30 -6.22 -1.76 -18.88
N GLY A 31 -6.69 -2.98 -18.57
CA GLY A 31 -6.46 -4.16 -19.42
C GLY A 31 -7.07 -4.06 -20.81
N ARG A 32 -8.04 -3.16 -21.02
CA ARG A 32 -8.66 -2.90 -22.34
C ARG A 32 -7.94 -1.83 -23.14
N GLN A 33 -7.08 -1.04 -22.52
CA GLN A 33 -6.46 0.15 -23.10
C GLN A 33 -4.96 0.27 -22.80
N LEU A 34 -4.30 -0.85 -22.53
CA LEU A 34 -2.90 -0.85 -22.10
C LEU A 34 -1.93 -0.21 -23.11
N SER A 35 -2.28 -0.23 -24.40
CA SER A 35 -1.51 0.40 -25.49
C SER A 35 -1.82 1.89 -25.69
N ASP A 36 -2.85 2.44 -25.04
CA ASP A 36 -3.22 3.85 -25.13
C ASP A 36 -2.66 4.61 -23.92
N ALA A 37 -1.51 5.24 -24.10
CA ALA A 37 -0.82 5.97 -23.05
C ALA A 37 -1.66 7.13 -22.45
N VAL A 38 -2.49 7.78 -23.27
CA VAL A 38 -3.36 8.87 -22.81
C VAL A 38 -4.48 8.32 -21.94
N ALA A 39 -5.14 7.27 -22.40
CA ALA A 39 -6.22 6.62 -21.64
C ALA A 39 -5.69 6.01 -20.32
N LEU A 40 -4.50 5.39 -20.34
CA LEU A 40 -3.84 4.90 -19.12
C LEU A 40 -3.59 6.03 -18.12
N GLN A 41 -3.06 7.16 -18.59
CA GLN A 41 -2.76 8.28 -17.70
C GLN A 41 -4.04 8.89 -17.10
N VAL A 42 -5.08 9.07 -17.91
CA VAL A 42 -6.40 9.56 -17.45
C VAL A 42 -6.97 8.66 -16.35
N GLU A 43 -6.94 7.35 -16.54
CA GLU A 43 -7.44 6.40 -15.55
C GLU A 43 -6.57 6.40 -14.28
N THR A 44 -5.25 6.48 -14.42
CA THR A 44 -4.31 6.56 -13.28
C THR A 44 -4.56 7.82 -12.45
N ASP A 45 -4.74 8.97 -13.10
CA ASP A 45 -5.09 10.24 -12.45
C ASP A 45 -6.46 10.16 -11.76
N ARG A 46 -7.44 9.51 -12.39
CA ARG A 46 -8.78 9.31 -11.83
C ARG A 46 -8.73 8.49 -10.55
N VAL A 47 -7.98 7.38 -10.54
CA VAL A 47 -7.85 6.52 -9.35
C VAL A 47 -7.26 7.31 -8.19
N LEU A 48 -6.20 8.09 -8.41
CA LEU A 48 -5.62 8.92 -7.37
C LEU A 48 -6.59 9.99 -6.87
N ALA A 49 -7.27 10.69 -7.78
CA ALA A 49 -8.18 11.78 -7.43
C ALA A 49 -9.43 11.31 -6.66
N GLN A 50 -9.91 10.10 -6.91
CA GLN A 50 -11.09 9.54 -6.27
C GLN A 50 -10.77 8.73 -5.02
N SER A 51 -9.50 8.38 -4.82
CA SER A 51 -9.08 7.58 -3.68
C SER A 51 -8.42 8.44 -2.62
N MET A 52 -8.97 8.42 -1.41
CA MET A 52 -8.26 8.94 -0.24
C MET A 52 -7.19 7.95 0.28
N ALA A 53 -7.08 6.79 -0.36
CA ALA A 53 -6.20 5.70 0.08
C ALA A 53 -4.74 5.95 -0.28
N PHE A 54 -4.45 6.56 -1.43
CA PHE A 54 -3.13 6.53 -2.03
C PHE A 54 -2.46 7.90 -2.07
N ASN A 55 -1.15 7.92 -1.85
CA ASN A 55 -0.28 9.06 -2.12
C ASN A 55 0.18 9.09 -3.59
N SER A 56 0.26 7.94 -4.23
CA SER A 56 0.49 7.80 -5.68
C SER A 56 -0.18 6.56 -6.24
N THR A 57 -0.47 6.59 -7.55
CA THR A 57 -1.00 5.46 -8.31
C THR A 57 -0.21 5.28 -9.59
N PHE A 58 -0.12 4.06 -10.11
CA PHE A 58 0.72 3.77 -11.27
C PHE A 58 0.31 2.46 -11.96
N VAL A 59 0.78 2.30 -13.20
CA VAL A 59 0.68 1.06 -13.98
C VAL A 59 2.07 0.62 -14.41
N ILE A 60 2.38 -0.65 -14.18
CA ILE A 60 3.62 -1.30 -14.61
C ILE A 60 3.24 -2.49 -15.49
N ASP A 61 3.92 -2.63 -16.63
CA ASP A 61 3.72 -3.77 -17.54
C ASP A 61 4.38 -5.08 -17.02
N ALA A 62 4.16 -6.16 -17.76
CA ALA A 62 4.69 -7.48 -17.40
C ALA A 62 6.23 -7.55 -17.39
N ASP A 63 6.92 -6.61 -18.04
CA ASP A 63 8.37 -6.50 -18.09
C ASP A 63 8.96 -5.58 -17.00
N GLY A 64 8.10 -4.94 -16.23
CA GLY A 64 8.49 -4.02 -15.17
C GLY A 64 8.66 -2.57 -15.62
N THR A 65 8.16 -2.20 -16.81
CA THR A 65 8.20 -0.82 -17.32
C THR A 65 7.06 -0.01 -16.74
N LEU A 66 7.33 1.18 -16.24
CA LEU A 66 6.31 2.12 -15.77
C LEU A 66 5.59 2.75 -16.97
N LEU A 67 4.30 2.45 -17.13
CA LEU A 67 3.50 2.95 -18.24
C LEU A 67 2.78 4.25 -17.93
N SER A 68 2.33 4.44 -16.69
CA SER A 68 1.68 5.67 -16.23
C SER A 68 1.86 5.83 -14.73
N VAL A 69 1.82 7.08 -14.26
CA VAL A 69 1.94 7.39 -12.82
C VAL A 69 1.27 8.72 -12.48
N SER A 70 0.69 8.78 -11.30
CA SER A 70 0.15 9.99 -10.67
C SER A 70 0.64 10.08 -9.22
N PRO A 71 0.95 11.27 -8.69
CA PRO A 71 0.74 12.62 -9.25
C PRO A 71 1.78 13.04 -10.30
N ALA A 72 1.50 14.14 -10.96
CA ALA A 72 2.29 14.67 -12.09
C ALA A 72 3.81 14.80 -11.85
N PRO A 73 4.32 15.17 -10.66
CA PRO A 73 5.76 15.23 -10.40
C PRO A 73 6.52 13.91 -10.64
N LEU A 74 5.84 12.77 -10.61
CA LEU A 74 6.44 11.45 -10.83
C LEU A 74 6.51 11.04 -12.30
N ARG A 75 5.87 11.79 -13.22
CA ARG A 75 5.74 11.42 -14.65
C ARG A 75 7.08 11.31 -15.38
N HIS A 76 8.13 11.94 -14.87
CA HIS A 76 9.49 11.80 -15.41
C HIS A 76 10.04 10.37 -15.31
N LEU A 77 9.44 9.51 -14.48
CA LEU A 77 9.81 8.10 -14.34
C LEU A 77 9.16 7.19 -15.39
N VAL A 78 8.16 7.67 -16.13
CA VAL A 78 7.44 6.88 -17.15
C VAL A 78 8.40 6.44 -18.25
N GLY A 79 8.27 5.20 -18.69
CA GLY A 79 9.16 4.54 -19.64
C GLY A 79 10.40 3.89 -18.97
N GLY A 80 10.66 4.21 -17.71
CA GLY A 80 11.72 3.58 -16.94
C GLY A 80 11.36 2.16 -16.46
N ARG A 81 12.36 1.29 -16.38
CA ARG A 81 12.19 -0.03 -15.79
C ARG A 81 12.30 0.06 -14.28
N MET A 82 11.22 -0.25 -13.59
CA MET A 82 11.15 -0.20 -12.15
C MET A 82 11.75 -1.46 -11.53
N ARG A 83 12.56 -1.26 -10.51
CA ARG A 83 13.16 -2.34 -9.72
C ARG A 83 13.12 -1.98 -8.26
N SER A 84 12.44 -2.79 -7.48
CA SER A 84 12.40 -2.70 -6.01
C SER A 84 11.76 -3.98 -5.46
N PRO A 85 11.94 -4.30 -4.18
CA PRO A 85 11.35 -5.51 -3.60
C PRO A 85 9.84 -5.63 -3.85
N GLY A 86 9.09 -4.54 -3.74
CA GLY A 86 7.64 -4.56 -3.97
C GLY A 86 7.25 -4.73 -5.45
N VAL A 87 8.02 -4.17 -6.39
CA VAL A 87 7.81 -4.38 -7.83
C VAL A 87 8.10 -5.83 -8.19
N ASP A 88 9.24 -6.36 -7.76
CA ASP A 88 9.67 -7.73 -8.06
C ASP A 88 8.68 -8.74 -7.49
N GLU A 89 8.17 -8.51 -6.28
CA GLU A 89 7.16 -9.34 -5.63
C GLU A 89 5.83 -9.33 -6.41
N ALA A 90 5.34 -8.16 -6.83
CA ALA A 90 4.09 -8.04 -7.58
C ALA A 90 4.18 -8.72 -8.96
N LEU A 91 5.30 -8.55 -9.68
CA LEU A 91 5.54 -9.19 -10.97
C LEU A 91 5.66 -10.72 -10.85
N HIS A 92 6.23 -11.22 -9.75
CA HIS A 92 6.38 -12.65 -9.51
C HIS A 92 5.07 -13.30 -9.10
N LEU A 93 4.36 -12.73 -8.12
CA LEU A 93 3.15 -13.34 -7.55
C LEU A 93 1.91 -13.20 -8.43
N ARG A 94 1.81 -12.17 -9.26
CA ARG A 94 0.73 -11.93 -10.23
C ARG A 94 -0.68 -12.05 -9.64
N ARG A 95 -0.85 -11.60 -8.40
CA ARG A 95 -2.11 -11.61 -7.66
C ARG A 95 -2.29 -10.32 -6.88
N ALA A 96 -3.48 -10.12 -6.31
CA ALA A 96 -3.69 -9.05 -5.35
C ALA A 96 -2.67 -9.14 -4.21
N LEU A 97 -2.04 -8.02 -3.88
CA LEU A 97 -0.92 -7.98 -2.94
C LEU A 97 -0.93 -6.67 -2.15
N VAL A 98 -0.59 -6.77 -0.87
CA VAL A 98 -0.11 -5.68 -0.04
C VAL A 98 1.35 -5.97 0.25
N SER A 99 2.26 -5.13 -0.23
CA SER A 99 3.69 -5.37 -0.10
C SER A 99 4.17 -5.19 1.35
N THR A 100 5.32 -5.77 1.68
CA THR A 100 6.11 -5.30 2.82
C THR A 100 6.63 -3.89 2.55
N PRO A 101 6.99 -3.10 3.60
CA PRO A 101 7.58 -1.78 3.40
C PRO A 101 8.90 -1.83 2.63
N TYR A 102 9.07 -0.94 1.67
CA TYR A 102 10.30 -0.79 0.90
C TYR A 102 10.52 0.67 0.47
N VAL A 103 11.74 0.99 0.03
CA VAL A 103 12.04 2.31 -0.54
C VAL A 103 11.74 2.28 -2.02
N SER A 104 10.83 3.16 -2.47
CA SER A 104 10.41 3.28 -3.86
C SER A 104 11.46 3.98 -4.73
N ALA A 105 11.28 3.93 -6.07
CA ALA A 105 12.11 4.68 -7.02
C ALA A 105 12.10 6.21 -6.78
N ALA A 106 11.04 6.73 -6.17
CA ALA A 106 10.95 8.14 -5.75
C ALA A 106 11.55 8.42 -4.36
N ASN A 107 12.32 7.47 -3.81
CA ASN A 107 12.99 7.56 -2.51
C ASN A 107 12.04 7.74 -1.30
N ASN A 108 10.81 7.25 -1.40
CA ASN A 108 9.85 7.22 -0.30
C ASN A 108 9.78 5.83 0.32
N LEU A 109 9.71 5.74 1.66
CA LEU A 109 9.34 4.51 2.34
C LEU A 109 7.86 4.25 2.14
N VAL A 110 7.50 3.16 1.46
CA VAL A 110 6.13 2.90 1.01
C VAL A 110 5.66 1.48 1.36
N VAL A 111 4.35 1.34 1.45
CA VAL A 111 3.62 0.08 1.22
C VAL A 111 2.82 0.25 -0.06
N THR A 112 2.86 -0.74 -0.92
CA THR A 112 2.12 -0.77 -2.18
C THR A 112 1.00 -1.79 -2.12
N LEU A 113 -0.20 -1.36 -2.50
CA LEU A 113 -1.30 -2.24 -2.83
C LEU A 113 -1.30 -2.44 -4.35
N SER A 114 -1.43 -3.66 -4.82
CA SER A 114 -1.41 -3.95 -6.27
C SER A 114 -2.46 -4.97 -6.68
N GLN A 115 -2.94 -4.82 -7.91
CA GLN A 115 -3.87 -5.74 -8.57
C GLN A 115 -3.34 -6.09 -9.95
N PRO A 116 -3.33 -7.39 -10.33
CA PRO A 116 -2.88 -7.81 -11.65
C PRO A 116 -3.83 -7.32 -12.73
N ILE A 117 -3.25 -6.94 -13.86
CA ILE A 117 -3.98 -6.64 -15.09
C ILE A 117 -3.97 -7.90 -15.94
N ILE A 118 -5.15 -8.45 -16.18
CA ILE A 118 -5.36 -9.68 -16.96
C ILE A 118 -6.26 -9.33 -18.15
N ASP A 119 -5.88 -9.75 -19.35
CA ASP A 119 -6.70 -9.56 -20.54
C ASP A 119 -7.86 -10.57 -20.61
N LYS A 120 -8.70 -10.41 -21.65
CA LYS A 120 -9.85 -11.29 -21.88
C LYS A 120 -9.46 -12.75 -22.19
N GLN A 121 -8.21 -12.99 -22.56
CA GLN A 121 -7.64 -14.29 -22.85
C GLN A 121 -6.95 -14.92 -21.63
N GLY A 122 -6.98 -14.23 -20.48
CA GLY A 122 -6.33 -14.69 -19.25
C GLY A 122 -4.81 -14.43 -19.20
N ARG A 123 -4.26 -13.64 -20.13
CA ARG A 123 -2.83 -13.33 -20.12
C ARG A 123 -2.53 -12.18 -19.14
N TYR A 124 -1.47 -12.33 -18.40
CA TYR A 124 -0.97 -11.30 -17.49
C TYR A 124 -0.28 -10.19 -18.30
N LEU A 125 -0.73 -8.97 -18.13
CA LEU A 125 -0.23 -7.79 -18.82
C LEU A 125 0.62 -6.87 -17.94
N GLY A 126 0.62 -7.08 -16.64
CA GLY A 126 1.25 -6.24 -15.65
C GLY A 126 0.35 -6.01 -14.44
N TYR A 127 0.51 -4.89 -13.76
CA TYR A 127 -0.34 -4.57 -12.62
C TYR A 127 -0.58 -3.07 -12.45
N VAL A 128 -1.70 -2.72 -11.83
CA VAL A 128 -1.97 -1.39 -11.31
C VAL A 128 -1.67 -1.38 -9.81
N GLY A 129 -1.03 -0.32 -9.34
CA GLY A 129 -0.66 -0.14 -7.94
C GLY A 129 -1.04 1.21 -7.39
N GLY A 130 -1.19 1.24 -6.08
CA GLY A 130 -1.31 2.45 -5.28
C GLY A 130 -0.41 2.38 -4.07
N THR A 131 0.29 3.46 -3.75
CA THR A 131 1.24 3.51 -2.63
C THR A 131 0.74 4.36 -1.48
N LEU A 132 1.08 3.91 -0.27
CA LEU A 132 1.02 4.72 0.95
C LEU A 132 2.45 5.12 1.33
N TYR A 133 2.70 6.43 1.46
CA TYR A 133 3.98 6.96 1.92
C TYR A 133 3.99 6.96 3.44
N LEU A 134 4.74 6.03 4.04
CA LEU A 134 4.66 5.76 5.47
C LEU A 134 5.18 6.90 6.35
N ARG A 135 6.11 7.72 5.84
CA ARG A 135 6.69 8.86 6.55
C ARG A 135 6.06 10.21 6.20
N GLU A 136 5.09 10.22 5.31
CA GLU A 136 4.29 11.38 4.95
C GLU A 136 2.87 11.21 5.48
N ARG A 137 2.09 12.31 5.43
CA ARG A 137 0.68 12.22 5.77
C ARG A 137 -0.04 11.28 4.81
N ASN A 138 -0.63 10.25 5.36
CA ASN A 138 -1.34 9.21 4.61
C ASN A 138 -2.62 8.82 5.37
N ILE A 139 -3.38 7.89 4.81
CA ILE A 139 -4.65 7.48 5.38
C ILE A 139 -4.52 6.84 6.76
N LEU A 140 -3.41 6.16 7.08
CA LEU A 140 -3.20 5.60 8.42
C LEU A 140 -3.16 6.71 9.47
N ASN A 141 -2.57 7.88 9.16
CA ASN A 141 -2.60 9.05 10.03
C ASN A 141 -4.03 9.53 10.27
N SER A 142 -4.88 9.53 9.24
CA SER A 142 -6.28 9.94 9.37
C SER A 142 -7.13 8.94 10.13
N LEU A 143 -6.89 7.63 9.95
CA LEU A 143 -7.64 6.58 10.64
C LEU A 143 -7.20 6.39 12.10
N LEU A 144 -5.90 6.60 12.39
CA LEU A 144 -5.28 6.22 13.66
C LEU A 144 -4.76 7.41 14.46
N GLY A 145 -4.47 8.54 13.82
CA GLY A 145 -3.77 9.68 14.41
C GLY A 145 -4.61 10.54 15.37
N GLU A 146 -5.93 10.44 15.36
CA GLU A 146 -6.82 11.23 16.23
C GLU A 146 -7.00 10.61 17.63
N HIS A 147 -6.32 9.50 17.91
CA HIS A 147 -6.55 8.70 19.10
C HIS A 147 -5.37 8.74 20.07
N PHE A 148 -5.09 9.94 20.59
CA PHE A 148 -4.27 10.10 21.78
C PHE A 148 -5.13 9.92 23.02
N TYR A 149 -4.82 8.93 23.83
CA TYR A 149 -5.47 8.77 25.11
C TYR A 149 -4.95 9.81 26.12
N LYS A 150 -5.85 10.32 26.96
CA LYS A 150 -5.50 11.27 28.03
C LYS A 150 -4.48 10.74 29.04
N ASP A 151 -4.27 9.42 29.07
CA ASP A 151 -3.33 8.72 29.95
C ASP A 151 -1.92 8.57 29.35
N GLY A 152 -1.67 9.17 28.19
CA GLY A 152 -0.37 9.09 27.49
C GLY A 152 -0.16 7.80 26.69
N SER A 153 -1.15 6.89 26.63
CA SER A 153 -1.08 5.73 25.75
C SER A 153 -1.26 6.14 24.30
N TYR A 154 -0.69 5.39 23.40
CA TYR A 154 -0.78 5.62 21.95
C TYR A 154 -0.90 4.30 21.19
N LEU A 155 -1.37 4.41 19.96
CA LEU A 155 -1.51 3.30 19.03
C LEU A 155 -0.37 3.30 18.02
N TYR A 156 0.10 2.14 17.63
CA TYR A 156 1.00 1.94 16.51
C TYR A 156 0.61 0.70 15.72
N VAL A 157 1.06 0.59 14.48
CA VAL A 157 0.79 -0.53 13.58
C VAL A 157 2.11 -1.13 13.14
N VAL A 158 2.19 -2.46 13.18
CA VAL A 158 3.34 -3.23 12.68
C VAL A 158 2.90 -4.25 11.63
N ASP A 159 3.80 -4.59 10.74
CA ASP A 159 3.65 -5.73 9.84
C ASP A 159 4.04 -7.06 10.54
N HIS A 160 3.91 -8.17 9.80
CA HIS A 160 4.28 -9.50 10.29
C HIS A 160 5.78 -9.66 10.61
N GLN A 161 6.65 -8.75 10.13
CA GLN A 161 8.07 -8.69 10.44
C GLN A 161 8.37 -7.73 11.61
N ARG A 162 7.32 -7.26 12.32
CA ARG A 162 7.40 -6.30 13.44
C ARG A 162 7.91 -4.92 13.03
N ARG A 163 7.89 -4.58 11.75
CA ARG A 163 8.28 -3.26 11.26
C ARG A 163 7.13 -2.27 11.46
N LEU A 164 7.41 -1.11 12.01
CA LEU A 164 6.44 -0.05 12.24
C LEU A 164 5.94 0.54 10.90
N LEU A 165 4.65 0.39 10.63
CA LEU A 165 3.94 1.01 9.51
C LEU A 165 3.34 2.35 9.89
N TYR A 166 2.94 2.49 11.15
CA TYR A 166 2.44 3.73 11.75
C TYR A 166 2.93 3.85 13.18
N HIS A 167 3.36 5.04 13.55
CA HIS A 167 3.73 5.42 14.91
C HIS A 167 3.53 6.93 15.07
N PRO A 168 3.05 7.46 16.25
CA PRO A 168 2.95 8.90 16.50
C PRO A 168 4.27 9.65 16.30
N ASP A 169 5.37 9.03 16.70
CA ASP A 169 6.71 9.51 16.34
C ASP A 169 7.11 8.96 14.96
N ASN A 170 7.04 9.83 13.96
CA ASN A 170 7.29 9.48 12.56
C ASN A 170 8.72 9.00 12.29
N GLN A 171 9.69 9.35 13.14
CA GLN A 171 11.08 8.89 12.99
C GLN A 171 11.22 7.39 13.25
N ARG A 172 10.31 6.81 14.02
CA ARG A 172 10.26 5.38 14.31
C ARG A 172 9.65 4.54 13.18
N VAL A 173 8.90 5.15 12.28
CA VAL A 173 8.27 4.45 11.14
C VAL A 173 9.34 3.79 10.26
N GLY A 174 9.15 2.51 9.97
CA GLY A 174 10.09 1.68 9.22
C GLY A 174 11.10 0.92 10.10
N THR A 175 11.20 1.21 11.40
CA THR A 175 12.06 0.45 12.32
C THR A 175 11.36 -0.83 12.83
N VAL A 176 12.15 -1.81 13.27
CA VAL A 176 11.63 -3.07 13.83
C VAL A 176 11.47 -2.93 15.34
N VAL A 177 10.30 -3.27 15.87
CA VAL A 177 10.03 -3.28 17.31
C VAL A 177 10.71 -4.50 17.93
N GLN A 178 11.44 -4.27 19.03
CA GLN A 178 12.14 -5.31 19.80
C GLN A 178 11.73 -5.28 21.27
N GLY A 179 11.84 -6.42 21.93
CA GLY A 179 11.68 -6.51 23.37
C GLY A 179 10.23 -6.42 23.88
N ASN A 180 9.24 -6.65 23.00
CA ASN A 180 7.83 -6.70 23.39
C ASN A 180 7.29 -8.12 23.20
N ALA A 181 7.03 -8.82 24.31
CA ALA A 181 6.61 -10.22 24.31
C ALA A 181 5.32 -10.49 23.51
N LEU A 182 4.40 -9.52 23.42
CA LEU A 182 3.18 -9.67 22.64
C LEU A 182 3.48 -9.55 21.13
N ILE A 183 4.34 -8.60 20.75
CA ILE A 183 4.75 -8.40 19.36
C ILE A 183 5.66 -9.54 18.90
N ASP A 184 6.45 -10.10 19.78
CA ASP A 184 7.32 -11.24 19.47
C ASP A 184 6.54 -12.50 19.07
N GLN A 185 5.26 -12.58 19.43
CA GLN A 185 4.34 -13.66 19.05
C GLN A 185 3.61 -13.42 17.71
N LEU A 186 3.67 -12.24 17.12
CA LEU A 186 2.95 -11.91 15.87
C LEU A 186 3.22 -12.87 14.71
N PRO A 187 4.45 -13.39 14.49
CA PRO A 187 4.70 -14.34 13.40
C PRO A 187 3.90 -15.65 13.50
N THR A 188 3.41 -15.98 14.70
CA THR A 188 2.64 -17.20 14.98
C THR A 188 1.13 -16.96 15.04
N LEU A 189 0.70 -15.68 14.97
CA LEU A 189 -0.71 -15.32 15.04
C LEU A 189 -1.33 -15.24 13.62
N PRO A 190 -2.65 -15.48 13.49
CA PRO A 190 -3.34 -15.28 12.23
C PRO A 190 -3.20 -13.85 11.72
N SER A 191 -3.18 -13.67 10.39
CA SER A 191 -3.19 -12.33 9.78
C SER A 191 -4.39 -11.52 10.29
N GLY A 192 -4.18 -10.22 10.54
CA GLY A 192 -5.21 -9.33 11.08
C GLY A 192 -5.21 -9.18 12.60
N THR A 193 -4.25 -9.76 13.31
CA THR A 193 -4.15 -9.61 14.76
C THR A 193 -3.46 -8.29 15.11
N VAL A 194 -4.10 -7.47 15.96
CA VAL A 194 -3.54 -6.23 16.51
C VAL A 194 -3.04 -6.50 17.94
N ALA A 195 -1.74 -6.30 18.16
CA ALA A 195 -1.16 -6.35 19.49
C ALA A 195 -1.31 -4.98 20.18
N LEU A 196 -1.79 -4.99 21.41
CA LEU A 196 -1.89 -3.81 22.27
C LEU A 196 -0.84 -3.93 23.36
N THR A 197 -0.06 -2.87 23.49
CA THR A 197 0.88 -2.72 24.60
C THR A 197 0.35 -1.68 25.57
N ASN A 198 0.38 -1.98 26.85
CA ASN A 198 0.19 -1.01 27.93
C ASN A 198 1.52 -0.41 28.27
#